data_cc96a727fc5deda5532712ea7bc93873
#
_entry.id   cc96a727fc5deda5532712ea7bc93873
#
_cell.length_a   1.000
_cell.length_b   1.000
_cell.length_c   1.000
_cell.angle_alpha   90.00
_cell.angle_beta   90.00
_cell.angle_gamma   90.00
#
_symmetry.space_group_name_H-M   'P 1'
#
loop_
_entity.id
_entity.type
_entity.pdbx_description
1 polymer ?
#
loop_
_entity_poly.entity_id
_entity_poly.type
_entity_poly.pdbx_seq_one_letter_code
_entity_poly.pdbx_strand_id
1 'polypeptide(L)'
;VIIRSAAEVEADSRTSSQNKTWKFKIKNTRDFAWASSSSFILDAAQINLPSGKKSLAISAYPVESDGQHAWARSTEYTKASIEHYSQQWSEYPYPTAINVAGNEGGMEYPGIVFCHMNSKGEGLWGVTDHEFGHIWFPMIVGSNERVHGWMDEGFNTFINDISTKNFNQGEYFRAQSLQRM
;
A
#
# COMPACT_ATOMS: atom_id res chain seq x y z
N VAL A 1 18.42 2.11 3.90
CA VAL A 1 17.10 1.76 4.47
C VAL A 1 16.66 0.45 3.88
N ILE A 2 16.16 -0.47 4.69
CA ILE A 2 15.53 -1.73 4.27
C ILE A 2 14.07 -1.67 4.68
N ILE A 3 13.18 -1.83 3.71
CA ILE A 3 11.74 -1.76 3.86
C ILE A 3 11.16 -3.12 3.54
N ARG A 4 10.17 -3.55 4.29
CA ARG A 4 9.65 -4.91 4.29
C ARG A 4 8.15 -4.97 4.53
N SER A 5 7.52 -6.03 4.05
CA SER A 5 6.19 -6.43 4.55
C SER A 5 6.21 -6.50 6.07
N ALA A 6 5.09 -6.22 6.69
CA ALA A 6 4.94 -6.21 8.14
C ALA A 6 5.62 -7.41 8.80
N ALA A 7 6.64 -7.16 9.60
CA ALA A 7 7.42 -8.23 10.21
C ALA A 7 8.00 -7.81 11.57
N GLU A 8 8.04 -8.75 12.49
CA GLU A 8 8.85 -8.60 13.69
C GLU A 8 10.32 -8.62 13.31
N VAL A 9 11.10 -7.68 13.83
CA VAL A 9 12.54 -7.57 13.61
C VAL A 9 13.25 -8.24 14.77
N GLU A 10 13.95 -9.31 14.49
CA GLU A 10 15.06 -9.74 15.36
C GLU A 10 16.33 -9.06 14.84
N ALA A 11 16.72 -7.95 15.46
CA ALA A 11 18.01 -7.34 15.20
C ALA A 11 19.07 -8.07 16.03
N ASP A 12 19.93 -8.83 15.37
CA ASP A 12 21.16 -9.32 16.00
C ASP A 12 22.20 -8.18 16.02
N SER A 13 22.29 -7.50 17.17
CA SER A 13 23.18 -6.35 17.36
C SER A 13 24.66 -6.71 17.57
N ARG A 14 25.05 -8.00 17.45
CA ARG A 14 26.34 -8.50 17.94
C ARG A 14 27.31 -9.02 16.88
N THR A 15 27.09 -8.80 15.62
CA THR A 15 28.09 -9.19 14.62
C THR A 15 29.09 -8.08 14.36
N SER A 16 30.35 -8.31 14.74
CA SER A 16 31.51 -7.48 14.41
C SER A 16 31.95 -7.61 12.92
N SER A 17 31.15 -8.27 12.09
CA SER A 17 31.43 -8.46 10.67
C SER A 17 31.01 -7.24 9.84
N GLN A 18 31.68 -7.01 8.73
CA GLN A 18 31.30 -5.98 7.75
C GLN A 18 29.92 -6.24 7.11
N ASN A 19 29.40 -7.44 7.26
CA ASN A 19 28.09 -7.86 6.77
C ASN A 19 27.05 -7.80 7.90
N LYS A 20 25.86 -7.28 7.60
CA LYS A 20 24.71 -7.27 8.49
C LYS A 20 23.68 -8.29 7.99
N THR A 21 23.17 -9.11 8.90
CA THR A 21 22.06 -10.02 8.61
C THR A 21 20.78 -9.44 9.16
N TRP A 22 19.76 -9.39 8.33
CA TRP A 22 18.42 -8.95 8.69
C TRP A 22 17.48 -10.15 8.59
N LYS A 23 16.75 -10.43 9.66
CA LYS A 23 15.75 -11.49 9.69
C LYS A 23 14.37 -10.88 9.83
N PHE A 24 13.45 -11.33 8.99
CA PHE A 24 12.07 -10.85 8.98
C PHE A 24 11.13 -12.03 9.07
N LYS A 25 9.99 -11.83 9.74
CA LYS A 25 8.95 -12.82 9.88
C LYS A 25 7.59 -12.14 9.73
N ILE A 26 6.76 -12.71 8.90
CA ILE A 26 5.35 -12.33 8.75
C ILE A 26 4.49 -13.58 8.87
N LYS A 27 3.28 -13.45 9.41
CA LYS A 27 2.33 -14.55 9.58
C LYS A 27 1.10 -14.30 8.73
N ASN A 28 0.42 -15.39 8.35
CA ASN A 28 -0.85 -15.37 7.61
C ASN A 28 -0.73 -14.60 6.28
N THR A 29 0.32 -14.88 5.54
CA THR A 29 0.57 -14.31 4.22
C THR A 29 0.80 -15.40 3.20
N ARG A 30 0.49 -15.10 1.95
CA ARG A 30 0.70 -15.98 0.81
C ARG A 30 2.08 -15.82 0.17
N ASP A 31 2.69 -14.65 0.35
CA ASP A 31 4.01 -14.32 -0.16
C ASP A 31 4.65 -13.20 0.66
N PHE A 32 5.79 -12.70 0.20
CA PHE A 32 6.61 -11.75 0.93
C PHE A 32 7.44 -10.89 -0.04
N ALA A 33 7.51 -9.59 0.23
CA ALA A 33 8.36 -8.67 -0.50
C ALA A 33 9.18 -7.75 0.42
N TRP A 34 10.25 -7.20 -0.12
CA TRP A 34 11.09 -6.22 0.55
C TRP A 34 11.74 -5.26 -0.45
N ALA A 35 12.13 -4.09 0.03
CA ALA A 35 12.88 -3.11 -0.75
C ALA A 35 14.06 -2.56 0.05
N SER A 36 15.10 -2.13 -0.65
CA SER A 36 16.29 -1.55 -0.05
C SER A 36 16.86 -0.45 -0.93
N SER A 37 17.19 0.67 -0.31
CA SER A 37 17.90 1.77 -0.96
C SER A 37 18.69 2.57 0.06
N SER A 38 19.83 3.13 -0.33
CA SER A 38 20.58 4.11 0.46
C SER A 38 19.96 5.51 0.39
N SER A 39 19.02 5.76 -0.53
CA SER A 39 18.54 7.09 -0.91
C SER A 39 17.05 7.30 -0.68
N PHE A 40 16.35 6.38 -0.03
CA PHE A 40 14.93 6.57 0.29
C PHE A 40 14.72 7.68 1.32
N ILE A 41 13.82 8.62 0.98
CA ILE A 41 13.09 9.43 1.93
C ILE A 41 12.03 8.53 2.56
N LEU A 42 11.85 8.63 3.87
CA LEU A 42 10.81 7.93 4.60
C LEU A 42 9.85 8.92 5.24
N ASP A 43 8.58 8.69 5.05
CA ASP A 43 7.52 9.37 5.77
C ASP A 43 6.57 8.35 6.40
N ALA A 44 5.97 8.67 7.55
CA ALA A 44 5.11 7.75 8.26
C ALA A 44 3.99 8.44 9.03
N ALA A 45 2.83 7.78 9.10
CA ALA A 45 1.67 8.23 9.86
C ALA A 45 0.96 7.06 10.53
N GLN A 46 0.35 7.32 11.69
CA GLN A 46 -0.48 6.33 12.37
C GLN A 46 -1.79 6.11 11.63
N ILE A 47 -2.11 4.84 11.40
CA ILE A 47 -3.42 4.36 10.96
C ILE A 47 -4.26 4.03 12.17
N ASN A 48 -5.53 4.47 12.18
CA ASN A 48 -6.50 4.17 13.24
C ASN A 48 -7.48 3.12 12.75
N LEU A 49 -7.44 1.94 13.35
CA LEU A 49 -8.30 0.83 12.97
C LEU A 49 -9.59 0.81 13.80
N PRO A 50 -10.71 0.26 13.29
CA PRO A 50 -12.00 0.25 13.96
C PRO A 50 -11.99 -0.39 15.35
N SER A 51 -11.18 -1.42 15.58
CA SER A 51 -11.02 -2.07 16.89
C SER A 51 -10.27 -1.24 17.92
N GLY A 52 -9.75 -0.08 17.55
CA GLY A 52 -8.83 0.73 18.37
C GLY A 52 -7.37 0.33 18.25
N LYS A 53 -7.05 -0.74 17.55
CA LYS A 53 -5.67 -1.07 17.17
C LYS A 53 -5.06 0.01 16.30
N LYS A 54 -3.74 0.05 16.29
CA LYS A 54 -2.96 0.97 15.48
C LYS A 54 -2.11 0.20 14.50
N SER A 55 -2.02 0.71 13.29
CA SER A 55 -1.05 0.32 12.28
C SER A 55 -0.24 1.53 11.85
N LEU A 56 0.79 1.34 11.06
CA LEU A 56 1.66 2.41 10.59
C LEU A 56 1.65 2.45 9.06
N ALA A 57 1.20 3.56 8.49
CA ALA A 57 1.42 3.88 7.09
C ALA A 57 2.86 4.36 6.92
N ILE A 58 3.57 3.84 5.93
CA ILE A 58 4.95 4.25 5.61
C ILE A 58 5.04 4.45 4.10
N SER A 59 5.70 5.52 3.69
CA SER A 59 6.08 5.72 2.29
C SER A 59 7.60 5.80 2.17
N ALA A 60 8.13 5.15 1.15
CA ALA A 60 9.55 5.13 0.84
C ALA A 60 9.77 5.48 -0.64
N TYR A 61 10.42 6.60 -0.89
CA TYR A 61 10.58 7.12 -2.24
C TYR A 61 11.90 7.88 -2.40
N PRO A 62 12.47 7.94 -3.62
CA PRO A 62 13.66 8.73 -3.87
C PRO A 62 13.33 10.23 -3.96
N VAL A 63 14.34 11.08 -3.80
CA VAL A 63 14.18 12.54 -3.84
C VAL A 63 13.57 13.05 -5.16
N GLU A 64 13.79 12.33 -6.25
CA GLU A 64 13.23 12.65 -7.58
C GLU A 64 11.70 12.51 -7.63
N SER A 65 11.14 11.74 -6.71
CA SER A 65 9.69 11.53 -6.59
C SER A 65 9.05 12.52 -5.61
N ASP A 66 9.83 13.31 -4.87
CA ASP A 66 9.32 14.23 -3.87
C ASP A 66 8.50 15.37 -4.50
N GLY A 67 7.56 15.92 -3.73
CA GLY A 67 6.75 17.08 -4.13
C GLY A 67 5.33 17.05 -3.57
N GLN A 68 4.75 18.25 -3.40
CA GLN A 68 3.42 18.43 -2.82
C GLN A 68 2.27 17.75 -3.57
N HIS A 69 2.43 17.51 -4.88
CA HIS A 69 1.47 16.78 -5.71
C HIS A 69 1.99 15.42 -6.16
N ALA A 70 3.02 14.91 -5.48
CA ALA A 70 3.68 13.66 -5.78
C ALA A 70 3.81 12.80 -4.51
N TRP A 71 4.91 12.11 -4.35
CA TRP A 71 5.13 11.12 -3.29
C TRP A 71 5.13 11.67 -1.86
N ALA A 72 5.30 12.97 -1.66
CA ALA A 72 5.09 13.61 -0.34
C ALA A 72 3.67 13.41 0.23
N ARG A 73 2.68 13.06 -0.62
CA ARG A 73 1.31 12.71 -0.21
C ARG A 73 1.07 11.20 -0.09
N SER A 74 2.03 10.36 -0.45
CA SER A 74 1.83 8.90 -0.48
C SER A 74 1.43 8.32 0.87
N THR A 75 1.97 8.82 1.97
CA THR A 75 1.59 8.38 3.33
C THR A 75 0.15 8.76 3.67
N GLU A 76 -0.32 9.92 3.27
CA GLU A 76 -1.72 10.35 3.39
C GLU A 76 -2.63 9.37 2.62
N TYR A 77 -2.27 9.05 1.38
CA TYR A 77 -3.03 8.13 0.53
C TYR A 77 -3.09 6.72 1.11
N THR A 78 -1.95 6.18 1.52
CA THR A 78 -1.85 4.87 2.18
C THR A 78 -2.73 4.80 3.43
N LYS A 79 -2.64 5.81 4.31
CA LYS A 79 -3.47 5.89 5.51
C LYS A 79 -4.95 5.95 5.18
N ALA A 80 -5.35 6.80 4.25
CA ALA A 80 -6.74 6.99 3.88
C ALA A 80 -7.36 5.72 3.29
N SER A 81 -6.66 5.05 2.36
CA SER A 81 -7.09 3.76 1.79
C SER A 81 -7.32 2.71 2.87
N ILE A 82 -6.34 2.48 3.73
CA ILE A 82 -6.42 1.45 4.77
C ILE A 82 -7.53 1.75 5.78
N GLU A 83 -7.66 3.00 6.22
CA GLU A 83 -8.73 3.39 7.15
C GLU A 83 -10.11 3.24 6.51
N HIS A 84 -10.28 3.66 5.24
CA HIS A 84 -11.52 3.51 4.50
C HIS A 84 -11.94 2.05 4.37
N TYR A 85 -11.07 1.20 3.83
CA TYR A 85 -11.36 -0.22 3.62
C TYR A 85 -11.59 -0.96 4.93
N SER A 86 -10.83 -0.64 5.98
CA SER A 86 -11.03 -1.23 7.31
C SER A 86 -12.39 -0.90 7.93
N GLN A 87 -12.94 0.27 7.62
CA GLN A 87 -14.27 0.67 8.08
C GLN A 87 -15.40 0.04 7.27
N GLN A 88 -15.18 -0.15 5.96
CA GLN A 88 -16.23 -0.63 5.06
C GLN A 88 -16.38 -2.15 5.07
N TRP A 89 -15.28 -2.89 5.22
CA TRP A 89 -15.28 -4.35 5.14
C TRP A 89 -14.67 -4.99 6.39
N SER A 90 -13.47 -5.50 6.27
CA SER A 90 -12.74 -6.11 7.39
C SER A 90 -11.53 -5.28 7.78
N GLU A 91 -11.19 -5.32 9.06
CA GLU A 91 -10.04 -4.57 9.56
C GLU A 91 -8.72 -5.05 8.95
N TYR A 92 -7.86 -4.11 8.59
CA TYR A 92 -6.52 -4.37 8.07
C TYR A 92 -5.71 -5.28 8.99
N PRO A 93 -5.17 -6.41 8.49
CA PRO A 93 -4.62 -7.44 9.36
C PRO A 93 -3.16 -7.21 9.78
N TYR A 94 -2.43 -6.29 9.12
CA TYR A 94 -0.99 -6.14 9.30
C TYR A 94 -0.64 -4.92 10.18
N PRO A 95 0.53 -4.94 10.88
CA PRO A 95 0.97 -3.81 11.71
C PRO A 95 1.48 -2.62 10.90
N THR A 96 1.82 -2.81 9.62
CA THR A 96 2.31 -1.75 8.73
C THR A 96 1.68 -1.85 7.35
N ALA A 97 1.47 -0.71 6.70
CA ALA A 97 1.10 -0.57 5.30
C ALA A 97 2.16 0.30 4.63
N ILE A 98 2.91 -0.25 3.71
CA ILE A 98 4.12 0.37 3.17
C ILE A 98 3.97 0.58 1.67
N ASN A 99 4.11 1.82 1.21
CA ASN A 99 4.14 2.16 -0.21
C ASN A 99 5.58 2.49 -0.62
N VAL A 100 6.09 1.78 -1.61
CA VAL A 100 7.46 1.93 -2.12
C VAL A 100 7.45 2.43 -3.55
N ALA A 101 8.17 3.52 -3.79
CA ALA A 101 8.40 4.00 -5.15
C ALA A 101 9.37 3.07 -5.89
N GLY A 102 8.92 2.52 -6.99
CA GLY A 102 9.69 1.62 -7.86
C GLY A 102 9.52 1.95 -9.34
N ASN A 103 9.93 1.02 -10.18
CA ASN A 103 9.75 1.09 -11.62
C ASN A 103 8.49 0.34 -12.09
N GLU A 104 7.85 -0.39 -11.19
CA GLU A 104 6.63 -1.14 -11.43
C GLU A 104 5.44 -0.17 -11.53
N GLY A 105 4.49 -0.47 -12.41
CA GLY A 105 3.27 0.32 -12.57
C GLY A 105 2.35 0.26 -11.36
N GLY A 106 2.34 -0.89 -10.72
CA GLY A 106 1.67 -1.25 -9.48
C GLY A 106 1.99 -2.69 -9.16
N MET A 107 2.12 -3.04 -7.88
CA MET A 107 2.27 -4.43 -7.45
C MET A 107 1.93 -4.56 -5.96
N GLU A 108 0.98 -5.43 -5.70
CA GLU A 108 0.50 -5.73 -4.37
C GLU A 108 1.27 -6.89 -3.73
N TYR A 109 1.70 -6.69 -2.50
CA TYR A 109 2.16 -7.74 -1.60
C TYR A 109 1.59 -7.53 -0.20
N PRO A 110 1.51 -8.57 0.64
CA PRO A 110 1.00 -8.43 2.00
C PRO A 110 1.75 -7.37 2.81
N GLY A 111 1.10 -6.23 3.05
CA GLY A 111 1.63 -5.15 3.87
C GLY A 111 2.69 -4.24 3.22
N ILE A 112 3.05 -4.49 1.97
CA ILE A 112 3.95 -3.64 1.18
C ILE A 112 3.50 -3.64 -0.28
N VAL A 113 3.37 -2.46 -0.87
CA VAL A 113 3.01 -2.30 -2.27
C VAL A 113 4.08 -1.48 -2.99
N PHE A 114 4.18 -1.69 -4.30
CA PHE A 114 5.07 -0.92 -5.16
C PHE A 114 4.25 -0.11 -6.14
N CYS A 115 4.55 1.18 -6.24
CA CYS A 115 3.92 2.09 -7.19
C CYS A 115 4.99 2.81 -8.00
N HIS A 116 4.65 3.22 -9.23
CA HIS A 116 5.64 3.84 -10.10
C HIS A 116 6.12 5.18 -9.54
N MET A 117 7.45 5.35 -9.46
CA MET A 117 8.10 6.50 -8.85
C MET A 117 7.72 7.85 -9.49
N ASN A 118 7.26 7.87 -10.74
CA ASN A 118 6.83 9.08 -11.43
C ASN A 118 5.32 9.36 -11.30
N SER A 119 4.55 8.50 -10.60
CA SER A 119 3.13 8.73 -10.36
C SER A 119 2.89 9.98 -9.49
N LYS A 120 1.86 10.75 -9.81
CA LYS A 120 1.54 12.03 -9.16
C LYS A 120 0.04 12.23 -9.04
N GLY A 121 -0.40 13.03 -8.04
CA GLY A 121 -1.78 13.46 -7.88
C GLY A 121 -2.78 12.32 -7.97
N GLU A 122 -3.80 12.47 -8.83
CA GLU A 122 -4.84 11.46 -9.08
C GLU A 122 -4.26 10.08 -9.46
N GLY A 123 -3.21 10.05 -10.29
CA GLY A 123 -2.57 8.79 -10.69
C GLY A 123 -1.86 8.09 -9.53
N LEU A 124 -1.20 8.84 -8.63
CA LEU A 124 -0.58 8.26 -7.44
C LEU A 124 -1.64 7.79 -6.43
N TRP A 125 -2.70 8.58 -6.22
CA TRP A 125 -3.84 8.15 -5.42
C TRP A 125 -4.41 6.83 -5.95
N GLY A 126 -4.75 6.80 -7.24
CA GLY A 126 -5.40 5.66 -7.87
C GLY A 126 -4.59 4.38 -7.76
N VAL A 127 -3.29 4.40 -8.07
CA VAL A 127 -2.45 3.21 -7.95
C VAL A 127 -2.22 2.83 -6.48
N THR A 128 -2.04 3.77 -5.57
CA THR A 128 -1.88 3.48 -4.13
C THR A 128 -3.14 2.81 -3.56
N ASP A 129 -4.31 3.37 -3.86
CA ASP A 129 -5.59 2.85 -3.39
C ASP A 129 -5.90 1.47 -4.00
N HIS A 130 -5.54 1.26 -5.27
CA HIS A 130 -5.67 0.00 -5.98
C HIS A 130 -4.81 -1.10 -5.34
N GLU A 131 -3.51 -0.86 -5.20
CA GLU A 131 -2.59 -1.86 -4.64
C GLU A 131 -2.95 -2.23 -3.19
N PHE A 132 -3.38 -1.28 -2.37
CA PHE A 132 -3.85 -1.58 -1.03
C PHE A 132 -5.23 -2.24 -1.00
N GLY A 133 -6.09 -2.00 -1.98
CA GLY A 133 -7.37 -2.70 -2.12
C GLY A 133 -7.20 -4.21 -2.29
N HIS A 134 -6.12 -4.65 -2.94
CA HIS A 134 -5.76 -6.06 -3.08
C HIS A 134 -5.50 -6.79 -1.76
N ILE A 135 -5.31 -6.10 -0.66
CA ILE A 135 -5.28 -6.73 0.68
C ILE A 135 -6.63 -7.40 0.99
N TRP A 136 -7.73 -6.85 0.49
CA TRP A 136 -9.07 -7.45 0.61
C TRP A 136 -9.36 -8.46 -0.50
N PHE A 137 -8.99 -8.13 -1.74
CA PHE A 137 -9.12 -8.99 -2.92
C PHE A 137 -7.80 -8.98 -3.71
N PRO A 138 -7.01 -10.07 -3.77
CA PRO A 138 -7.37 -11.45 -3.40
C PRO A 138 -6.75 -11.94 -2.08
N MET A 139 -6.19 -11.08 -1.22
CA MET A 139 -5.40 -11.59 -0.09
C MET A 139 -6.27 -12.10 1.06
N ILE A 140 -7.27 -11.33 1.51
CA ILE A 140 -8.21 -11.78 2.55
C ILE A 140 -9.26 -12.71 1.94
N VAL A 141 -9.83 -12.31 0.82
CA VAL A 141 -10.80 -13.12 0.06
C VAL A 141 -10.10 -13.66 -1.18
N GLY A 142 -9.52 -14.83 -1.04
CA GLY A 142 -8.73 -15.47 -2.09
C GLY A 142 -9.58 -15.99 -3.26
N SER A 143 -9.02 -15.94 -4.46
CA SER A 143 -9.58 -16.49 -5.69
C SER A 143 -8.50 -17.21 -6.49
N ASN A 144 -8.93 -18.00 -7.50
CA ASN A 144 -7.99 -18.55 -8.47
C ASN A 144 -7.70 -17.49 -9.54
N GLU A 145 -6.79 -16.57 -9.25
CA GLU A 145 -6.44 -15.42 -10.07
C GLU A 145 -5.98 -15.81 -11.49
N ARG A 146 -5.31 -16.96 -11.63
CA ARG A 146 -4.84 -17.44 -12.94
C ARG A 146 -5.97 -17.82 -13.88
N VAL A 147 -7.12 -18.18 -13.34
CA VAL A 147 -8.31 -18.58 -14.11
C VAL A 147 -9.36 -17.48 -14.10
N HIS A 148 -9.49 -16.78 -12.98
CA HIS A 148 -10.55 -15.82 -12.72
C HIS A 148 -9.98 -14.47 -12.25
N GLY A 149 -9.06 -13.88 -13.03
CA GLY A 149 -8.46 -12.57 -12.71
C GLY A 149 -9.47 -11.45 -12.48
N TRP A 150 -10.67 -11.56 -13.06
CA TRP A 150 -11.76 -10.61 -12.82
C TRP A 150 -12.25 -10.58 -11.35
N MET A 151 -12.08 -11.68 -10.60
CA MET A 151 -12.45 -11.73 -9.18
C MET A 151 -11.44 -10.95 -8.32
N ASP A 152 -10.21 -10.90 -8.77
CA ASP A 152 -9.14 -10.11 -8.20
C ASP A 152 -9.31 -8.64 -8.60
N GLU A 153 -9.09 -8.34 -9.86
CA GLU A 153 -9.07 -6.99 -10.38
C GLU A 153 -10.44 -6.30 -10.39
N GLY A 154 -11.51 -7.05 -10.73
CA GLY A 154 -12.85 -6.48 -10.85
C GLY A 154 -13.46 -6.10 -9.52
N PHE A 155 -13.36 -6.94 -8.49
CA PHE A 155 -13.81 -6.57 -7.15
C PHE A 155 -12.94 -5.44 -6.58
N ASN A 156 -11.63 -5.50 -6.79
CA ASN A 156 -10.74 -4.44 -6.36
C ASN A 156 -11.08 -3.11 -7.02
N THR A 157 -11.23 -3.06 -8.34
CA THR A 157 -11.65 -1.85 -9.06
C THR A 157 -12.97 -1.30 -8.52
N PHE A 158 -13.95 -2.17 -8.23
CA PHE A 158 -15.23 -1.74 -7.68
C PHE A 158 -15.10 -1.04 -6.32
N ILE A 159 -14.27 -1.58 -5.41
CA ILE A 159 -14.05 -0.96 -4.11
C ILE A 159 -13.21 0.32 -4.20
N ASN A 160 -12.30 0.42 -5.19
CA ASN A 160 -11.52 1.63 -5.45
C ASN A 160 -12.41 2.80 -5.89
N ASP A 161 -13.45 2.57 -6.69
CA ASP A 161 -14.41 3.60 -7.07
C ASP A 161 -15.12 4.20 -5.84
N ILE A 162 -15.49 3.36 -4.89
CA ILE A 162 -16.11 3.78 -3.63
C ILE A 162 -15.12 4.57 -2.77
N SER A 163 -13.88 4.08 -2.64
CA SER A 163 -12.82 4.74 -1.89
C SER A 163 -12.52 6.12 -2.46
N THR A 164 -12.29 6.22 -3.77
CA THR A 164 -11.99 7.48 -4.46
C THR A 164 -13.11 8.51 -4.30
N LYS A 165 -14.38 8.07 -4.32
CA LYS A 165 -15.53 8.96 -4.07
C LYS A 165 -15.52 9.55 -2.65
N ASN A 166 -14.99 8.82 -1.67
CA ASN A 166 -14.96 9.25 -0.28
C ASN A 166 -13.66 9.99 0.10
N PHE A 167 -12.57 9.77 -0.62
CA PHE A 167 -11.29 10.39 -0.31
C PHE A 167 -11.38 11.92 -0.41
N ASN A 168 -11.07 12.62 0.71
CA ASN A 168 -11.07 14.09 0.80
C ASN A 168 -12.29 14.74 0.13
N GLN A 169 -13.49 14.21 0.39
CA GLN A 169 -14.75 14.71 -0.20
C GLN A 169 -14.79 14.57 -1.74
N GLY A 170 -14.12 13.55 -2.27
CA GLY A 170 -14.10 13.28 -3.71
C GLY A 170 -13.02 14.06 -4.47
N GLU A 171 -11.90 14.37 -3.84
CA GLU A 171 -10.79 15.14 -4.45
C GLU A 171 -10.43 14.66 -5.85
N TYR A 172 -10.43 13.35 -6.07
CA TYR A 172 -10.10 12.73 -7.36
C TYR A 172 -11.29 12.05 -8.05
N PHE A 173 -12.47 12.14 -7.44
CA PHE A 173 -13.66 11.54 -8.03
C PHE A 173 -14.18 12.37 -9.21
N ARG A 174 -14.30 11.73 -10.37
CA ARG A 174 -14.97 12.28 -11.55
C ARG A 174 -16.23 11.50 -11.81
N ALA A 175 -17.38 12.14 -11.64
CA ALA A 175 -18.65 11.54 -12.06
C ALA A 175 -18.53 11.15 -13.55
N GLN A 176 -18.65 9.86 -13.85
CA GLN A 176 -18.73 9.41 -15.24
C GLN A 176 -20.00 10.04 -15.83
N SER A 177 -19.83 10.89 -16.81
CA SER A 177 -20.98 11.37 -17.58
C SER A 177 -21.58 10.14 -18.28
N LEU A 178 -22.82 9.79 -17.91
CA LEU A 178 -23.65 8.81 -18.63
C LEU A 178 -24.03 9.28 -20.03
N GLN A 179 -23.09 9.78 -20.79
CA GLN A 179 -23.25 10.10 -22.19
C GLN A 179 -22.38 9.13 -22.99
N ARG A 180 -22.98 7.97 -23.28
CA ARG A 180 -22.84 7.19 -24.52
C ARG A 180 -23.37 5.77 -24.28
N MET A 181 -24.67 5.64 -24.29
CA MET A 181 -25.31 4.47 -24.90
C MET A 181 -25.99 4.93 -26.18
#